data_58212e8fbae70ef94e685a4b883369a9
#
_entry.id   58212e8fbae70ef94e685a4b883369a9
#
_cell.length_a   1.000
_cell.length_b   1.000
_cell.length_c   1.000
_cell.angle_alpha   90.00
_cell.angle_beta   90.00
_cell.angle_gamma   90.00
#
_symmetry.space_group_name_H-M   'P 1'
#
loop_
_entity.id
_entity.type
_entity.pdbx_description
1 polymer ?
#
loop_
_entity_poly.entity_id
_entity_poly.type
_entity_poly.pdbx_seq_one_letter_code
_entity_poly.pdbx_strand_id
1 'polypeptide(L)'
;MCIWWDWKRVFYYELLPENKIINSNKCCSQLDQLKVALDKKRPELVNRKCIIFHQDNARPHVSLMTRQNLLQLGWAVLIHLSYSSDIAPSDFHLFQSLQNSLNGKNFNSLEDCKRHLEEFFAQKDKKFWEDGIMKLPEKWQKVVEENGEYVFQ
;
A
#
# COMPACT_ATOMS: atom_id res chain seq x y z
N MET A 1 4.10 -6.70 7.75
CA MET A 1 3.04 -5.66 7.84
C MET A 1 2.42 -5.44 6.49
N CYS A 2 1.12 -5.36 6.43
CA CYS A 2 0.37 -4.95 5.24
C CYS A 2 -0.24 -3.59 5.51
N ILE A 3 -0.21 -2.69 4.53
CA ILE A 3 -0.66 -1.31 4.70
C ILE A 3 -1.31 -0.80 3.42
N TRP A 4 -2.38 -0.03 3.57
CA TRP A 4 -3.07 0.64 2.48
C TRP A 4 -3.21 2.13 2.79
N TRP A 5 -2.85 2.95 1.85
CA TRP A 5 -2.77 4.39 2.03
C TRP A 5 -3.00 5.14 0.71
N ASP A 6 -3.27 6.42 0.82
CA ASP A 6 -3.36 7.33 -0.33
C ASP A 6 -2.60 8.63 -0.07
N TRP A 7 -2.80 9.61 -0.92
CA TRP A 7 -2.17 10.92 -0.82
C TRP A 7 -2.58 11.77 0.40
N LYS A 8 -3.53 11.29 1.21
CA LYS A 8 -3.94 11.97 2.45
C LYS A 8 -3.49 11.25 3.71
N ARG A 9 -3.57 9.92 3.75
CA ARG A 9 -3.29 9.14 4.97
C ARG A 9 -3.32 7.63 4.77
N VAL A 10 -2.98 6.93 5.83
CA VAL A 10 -3.21 5.48 5.95
C VAL A 10 -4.70 5.21 6.26
N PHE A 11 -5.28 4.25 5.57
CA PHE A 11 -6.64 3.77 5.80
C PHE A 11 -6.69 2.59 6.74
N TYR A 12 -5.85 1.61 6.46
CA TYR A 12 -5.84 0.34 7.14
C TYR A 12 -4.43 -0.24 7.09
N TYR A 13 -4.02 -0.84 8.20
CA TYR A 13 -2.80 -1.64 8.23
C TYR A 13 -3.01 -2.86 9.13
N GLU A 14 -2.24 -3.91 8.90
CA GLU A 14 -2.27 -5.13 9.67
C GLU A 14 -0.86 -5.64 9.94
N LEU A 15 -0.57 -5.95 11.18
CA LEU A 15 0.63 -6.66 11.59
C LEU A 15 0.36 -8.16 11.56
N LEU A 16 1.12 -8.88 10.77
CA LEU A 16 1.00 -10.33 10.69
C LEU A 16 1.87 -10.98 11.76
N PRO A 17 1.40 -12.05 12.40
CA PRO A 17 2.23 -12.86 13.28
C PRO A 17 3.45 -13.42 12.54
N GLU A 18 4.51 -13.72 13.28
CA GLU A 18 5.69 -14.39 12.74
C GLU A 18 5.29 -15.68 12.02
N ASN A 19 5.95 -15.96 10.90
CA ASN A 19 5.75 -17.16 10.09
C ASN A 19 4.36 -17.32 9.44
N LYS A 20 3.51 -16.30 9.42
CA LYS A 20 2.29 -16.32 8.63
C LYS A 20 2.52 -15.78 7.23
N ILE A 21 2.18 -16.61 6.25
CA ILE A 21 2.21 -16.26 4.83
C ILE A 21 0.82 -15.78 4.42
N ILE A 22 0.75 -14.71 3.63
CA ILE A 22 -0.49 -14.23 3.06
C ILE A 22 -0.89 -15.16 1.92
N ASN A 23 -2.09 -15.72 2.01
CA ASN A 23 -2.74 -16.45 0.94
C ASN A 23 -3.89 -15.64 0.33
N SER A 24 -4.54 -16.16 -0.69
CA SER A 24 -5.66 -15.49 -1.36
C SER A 24 -6.84 -15.21 -0.44
N ASN A 25 -7.17 -16.13 0.47
CA ASN A 25 -8.24 -15.93 1.46
C ASN A 25 -7.92 -14.77 2.40
N LYS A 26 -6.68 -14.70 2.90
CA LYS A 26 -6.24 -13.61 3.76
C LYS A 26 -6.24 -12.28 3.00
N CYS A 27 -5.77 -12.29 1.76
CA CYS A 27 -5.79 -11.11 0.89
C CYS A 27 -7.22 -10.57 0.69
N CYS A 28 -8.17 -11.44 0.37
CA CYS A 28 -9.57 -11.05 0.22
C CYS A 28 -10.17 -10.51 1.53
N SER A 29 -9.87 -11.14 2.67
CA SER A 29 -10.29 -10.65 3.97
C SER A 29 -9.74 -9.24 4.27
N GLN A 30 -8.48 -8.99 3.93
CA GLN A 30 -7.86 -7.68 4.07
C GLN A 30 -8.53 -6.63 3.17
N LEU A 31 -8.88 -6.98 1.94
CA LEU A 31 -9.60 -6.08 1.03
C LEU A 31 -10.99 -5.73 1.56
N ASP A 32 -11.69 -6.67 2.17
CA ASP A 32 -12.99 -6.43 2.79
C ASP A 32 -12.86 -5.46 3.99
N GLN A 33 -11.84 -5.62 4.82
CA GLN A 33 -11.53 -4.69 5.90
C GLN A 33 -11.13 -3.31 5.38
N LEU A 34 -10.37 -3.25 4.31
CA LEU A 34 -10.01 -2.00 3.64
C LEU A 34 -11.26 -1.27 3.14
N LYS A 35 -12.21 -2.00 2.55
CA LYS A 35 -13.49 -1.41 2.12
C LYS A 35 -14.22 -0.76 3.28
N VAL A 36 -14.34 -1.45 4.40
CA VAL A 36 -14.96 -0.90 5.62
C VAL A 36 -14.26 0.37 6.09
N ALA A 37 -12.94 0.39 6.08
CA ALA A 37 -12.15 1.55 6.46
C ALA A 37 -12.35 2.74 5.49
N LEU A 38 -12.41 2.46 4.18
CA LEU A 38 -12.67 3.48 3.16
C LEU A 38 -14.07 4.08 3.29
N ASP A 39 -15.09 3.26 3.52
CA ASP A 39 -16.46 3.72 3.73
C ASP A 39 -16.57 4.71 4.90
N LYS A 40 -15.77 4.49 5.95
CA LYS A 40 -15.72 5.37 7.12
C LYS A 40 -14.87 6.62 6.92
N LYS A 41 -13.68 6.46 6.34
CA LYS A 41 -12.65 7.52 6.29
C LYS A 41 -12.70 8.37 5.03
N ARG A 42 -13.18 7.81 3.94
CA ARG A 42 -13.21 8.45 2.62
C ARG A 42 -14.50 8.17 1.85
N PRO A 43 -15.68 8.49 2.43
CA PRO A 43 -16.96 8.24 1.76
C PRO A 43 -17.08 8.96 0.41
N GLU A 44 -16.37 10.07 0.23
CA GLU A 44 -16.37 10.81 -1.04
C GLU A 44 -15.76 10.00 -2.20
N LEU A 45 -14.75 9.18 -1.93
CA LEU A 45 -14.16 8.30 -2.96
C LEU A 45 -15.08 7.15 -3.33
N VAL A 46 -15.73 6.56 -2.34
CA VAL A 46 -16.68 5.46 -2.52
C VAL A 46 -17.88 5.93 -3.32
N ASN A 47 -18.45 7.08 -2.97
CA ASN A 47 -19.63 7.65 -3.64
C ASN A 47 -19.36 8.04 -5.09
N ARG A 48 -18.15 8.52 -5.40
CA ARG A 48 -17.75 8.87 -6.77
C ARG A 48 -17.35 7.68 -7.61
N LYS A 49 -17.20 6.49 -7.03
CA LYS A 49 -16.71 5.27 -7.69
C LYS A 49 -15.37 5.48 -8.42
N CYS A 50 -14.47 6.27 -7.83
CA CYS A 50 -13.17 6.61 -8.43
C CYS A 50 -12.00 6.03 -7.65
N ILE A 51 -12.11 4.80 -7.16
CA ILE A 51 -11.01 4.14 -6.48
C ILE A 51 -10.14 3.46 -7.52
N ILE A 52 -8.87 3.85 -7.57
CA ILE A 52 -7.82 3.19 -8.33
C ILE A 52 -6.94 2.45 -7.32
N PHE A 53 -6.87 1.13 -7.45
CA PHE A 53 -6.16 0.26 -6.54
C PHE A 53 -4.84 -0.18 -7.17
N HIS A 54 -3.74 0.05 -6.45
CA HIS A 54 -2.40 -0.35 -6.87
C HIS A 54 -1.80 -1.34 -5.87
N GLN A 55 -1.43 -2.51 -6.37
CA GLN A 55 -0.73 -3.56 -5.61
C GLN A 55 0.36 -4.18 -6.47
N ASP A 56 1.29 -4.90 -5.83
CA ASP A 56 2.31 -5.65 -6.54
C ASP A 56 1.73 -6.94 -7.20
N ASN A 57 2.60 -7.69 -7.88
CA ASN A 57 2.25 -8.94 -8.55
C ASN A 57 2.49 -10.19 -7.70
N ALA A 58 2.53 -10.08 -6.38
CA ALA A 58 2.61 -11.25 -5.51
C ALA A 58 1.45 -12.22 -5.80
N ARG A 59 1.73 -13.53 -5.71
CA ARG A 59 0.73 -14.56 -6.06
C ARG A 59 -0.63 -14.37 -5.41
N PRO A 60 -0.75 -14.06 -4.09
CA PRO A 60 -2.06 -13.82 -3.49
C PRO A 60 -2.80 -12.64 -4.09
N HIS A 61 -2.08 -11.59 -4.52
CA HIS A 61 -2.66 -10.38 -5.08
C HIS A 61 -3.20 -10.58 -6.50
N VAL A 62 -2.59 -11.46 -7.28
CA VAL A 62 -2.98 -11.70 -8.68
C VAL A 62 -3.80 -12.99 -8.86
N SER A 63 -4.15 -13.68 -7.78
CA SER A 63 -4.97 -14.88 -7.85
C SER A 63 -6.36 -14.58 -8.40
N LEU A 64 -7.00 -15.60 -8.98
CA LEU A 64 -8.36 -15.46 -9.51
C LEU A 64 -9.35 -15.00 -8.44
N MET A 65 -9.26 -15.55 -7.23
CA MET A 65 -10.10 -15.17 -6.09
C MET A 65 -9.95 -13.68 -5.73
N THR A 66 -8.73 -13.17 -5.66
CA THR A 66 -8.45 -11.75 -5.38
C THR A 66 -8.97 -10.87 -6.50
N ARG A 67 -8.75 -11.24 -7.75
CA ARG A 67 -9.28 -10.51 -8.92
C ARG A 67 -10.81 -10.43 -8.92
N GLN A 68 -11.47 -11.52 -8.61
CA GLN A 68 -12.94 -11.57 -8.49
C GLN A 68 -13.43 -10.65 -7.36
N ASN A 69 -12.76 -10.67 -6.22
CA ASN A 69 -13.11 -9.77 -5.11
C ASN A 69 -12.97 -8.29 -5.52
N LEU A 70 -11.87 -7.92 -6.17
CA LEU A 70 -11.65 -6.55 -6.65
C LEU A 70 -12.71 -6.13 -7.68
N LEU A 71 -13.13 -7.03 -8.57
CA LEU A 71 -14.23 -6.77 -9.50
C LEU A 71 -15.56 -6.53 -8.77
N GLN A 72 -15.87 -7.32 -7.75
CA GLN A 72 -17.07 -7.13 -6.93
C GLN A 72 -17.06 -5.80 -6.16
N LEU A 73 -15.88 -5.36 -5.71
CA LEU A 73 -15.72 -4.07 -5.06
C LEU A 73 -15.88 -2.90 -6.06
N GLY A 74 -15.72 -3.15 -7.35
CA GLY A 74 -15.84 -2.13 -8.39
C GLY A 74 -14.63 -1.21 -8.50
N TRP A 75 -13.47 -1.62 -8.00
CA TRP A 75 -12.25 -0.84 -8.04
C TRP A 75 -11.48 -1.07 -9.34
N ALA A 76 -10.95 0.02 -9.92
CA ALA A 76 -10.01 -0.07 -11.02
C ALA A 76 -8.64 -0.48 -10.49
N VAL A 77 -8.02 -1.49 -11.10
CA VAL A 77 -6.70 -1.97 -10.70
C VAL A 77 -5.65 -1.40 -11.63
N LEU A 78 -4.64 -0.72 -11.05
CA LEU A 78 -3.49 -0.25 -11.79
C LEU A 78 -2.53 -1.41 -12.05
N ILE A 79 -2.12 -1.61 -13.29
CA ILE A 79 -1.17 -2.65 -13.65
C ILE A 79 0.20 -2.32 -13.04
N HIS A 80 0.80 -3.32 -12.37
CA HIS A 80 2.15 -3.23 -11.83
C HIS A 80 3.10 -4.10 -12.65
N LEU A 81 4.26 -3.54 -13.02
CA LEU A 81 5.30 -4.28 -13.73
C LEU A 81 5.99 -5.25 -12.78
N SER A 82 6.35 -6.43 -13.30
CA SER A 82 7.06 -7.44 -12.53
C SER A 82 8.43 -6.93 -12.08
N TYR A 83 8.79 -7.27 -10.84
CA TYR A 83 10.09 -6.91 -10.23
C TYR A 83 10.39 -5.40 -10.19
N SER A 84 9.35 -4.57 -10.10
CA SER A 84 9.47 -3.11 -10.20
C SER A 84 9.07 -2.43 -8.90
N SER A 85 9.79 -2.68 -7.81
CA SER A 85 9.58 -2.01 -6.52
C SER A 85 9.84 -0.50 -6.58
N ASP A 86 10.65 -0.06 -7.53
CA ASP A 86 10.97 1.34 -7.80
C ASP A 86 9.76 2.17 -8.29
N ILE A 87 8.71 1.53 -8.76
CA ILE A 87 7.43 2.17 -9.13
C ILE A 87 6.27 1.84 -8.18
N ALA A 88 6.58 1.24 -7.03
CA ALA A 88 5.59 0.98 -5.97
C ALA A 88 5.74 2.04 -4.86
N PRO A 89 4.77 2.95 -4.67
CA PRO A 89 4.87 4.02 -3.66
C PRO A 89 5.10 3.52 -2.24
N SER A 90 4.56 2.37 -1.89
CA SER A 90 4.81 1.76 -0.58
C SER A 90 6.28 1.41 -0.40
N ASP A 91 6.96 0.93 -1.45
CA ASP A 91 8.37 0.54 -1.37
C ASP A 91 9.31 1.74 -1.44
N PHE A 92 9.17 2.60 -2.46
CA PHE A 92 10.13 3.69 -2.67
C PHE A 92 9.95 4.88 -1.71
N HIS A 93 8.83 5.00 -1.02
CA HIS A 93 8.53 6.15 -0.17
C HIS A 93 8.18 5.74 1.26
N LEU A 94 7.07 5.01 1.45
CA LEU A 94 6.55 4.72 2.79
C LEU A 94 7.45 3.77 3.59
N PHE A 95 7.77 2.61 3.05
CA PHE A 95 8.59 1.61 3.76
C PHE A 95 10.02 2.08 3.97
N GLN A 96 10.57 2.83 3.04
CA GLN A 96 11.91 3.43 3.21
C GLN A 96 11.93 4.38 4.41
N SER A 97 10.96 5.28 4.53
CA SER A 97 10.84 6.20 5.65
C SER A 97 10.57 5.47 6.97
N LEU A 98 9.70 4.46 6.94
CA LEU A 98 9.38 3.65 8.10
C LEU A 98 10.61 2.86 8.58
N GLN A 99 11.36 2.24 7.67
CA GLN A 99 12.60 1.52 8.00
C GLN A 99 13.60 2.43 8.72
N ASN A 100 13.76 3.65 8.24
CA ASN A 100 14.63 4.64 8.89
C ASN A 100 14.16 4.95 10.33
N SER A 101 12.85 5.02 10.55
CA SER A 101 12.30 5.26 11.88
C SER A 101 12.45 4.07 12.83
N LEU A 102 12.55 2.85 12.29
CA LEU A 102 12.68 1.60 13.04
C LEU A 102 14.14 1.25 13.37
N ASN A 103 15.09 1.82 12.66
CA ASN A 103 16.52 1.52 12.83
C ASN A 103 16.97 1.80 14.27
N GLY A 104 17.63 0.81 14.88
CA GLY A 104 18.13 0.89 16.26
C GLY A 104 17.06 0.79 17.34
N LYS A 105 15.80 0.52 16.98
CA LYS A 105 14.71 0.35 17.96
C LYS A 105 14.37 -1.12 18.17
N ASN A 106 14.17 -1.46 19.43
CA ASN A 106 13.67 -2.76 19.86
C ASN A 106 12.32 -2.58 20.53
N PHE A 107 11.37 -3.45 20.23
CA PHE A 107 10.04 -3.43 20.82
C PHE A 107 9.89 -4.61 21.79
N ASN A 108 9.36 -4.34 22.97
CA ASN A 108 9.13 -5.35 24.00
C ASN A 108 7.84 -6.14 23.77
N SER A 109 6.91 -5.59 23.00
CA SER A 109 5.62 -6.19 22.73
C SER A 109 5.06 -5.74 21.38
N LEU A 110 4.04 -6.47 20.90
CA LEU A 110 3.29 -6.07 19.71
C LEU A 110 2.60 -4.71 19.89
N GLU A 111 2.12 -4.43 21.10
CA GLU A 111 1.47 -3.16 21.43
C GLU A 111 2.45 -1.97 21.36
N ASP A 112 3.69 -2.15 21.79
CA ASP A 112 4.73 -1.12 21.65
C ASP A 112 5.05 -0.85 20.17
N CYS A 113 5.10 -1.88 19.35
CA CYS A 113 5.28 -1.76 17.91
C CYS A 113 4.12 -0.99 17.26
N LYS A 114 2.88 -1.33 17.58
CA LYS A 114 1.70 -0.63 17.09
C LYS A 114 1.68 0.83 17.49
N ARG A 115 2.03 1.14 18.73
CA ARG A 115 2.12 2.52 19.22
C ARG A 115 3.13 3.33 18.41
N HIS A 116 4.30 2.75 18.16
CA HIS A 116 5.31 3.40 17.32
C HIS A 116 4.81 3.68 15.91
N LEU A 117 4.11 2.73 15.29
CA LEU A 117 3.54 2.88 13.95
C LEU A 117 2.47 3.98 13.92
N GLU A 118 1.59 4.01 14.89
CA GLU A 118 0.55 5.05 14.99
C GLU A 118 1.14 6.44 15.18
N GLU A 119 2.16 6.56 16.02
CA GLU A 119 2.91 7.81 16.20
C GLU A 119 3.63 8.22 14.91
N PHE A 120 4.26 7.28 14.22
CA PHE A 120 4.91 7.53 12.93
C PHE A 120 3.92 8.07 11.90
N PHE A 121 2.76 7.43 11.76
CA PHE A 121 1.74 7.88 10.81
C PHE A 121 1.16 9.24 11.20
N ALA A 122 0.93 9.49 12.48
CA ALA A 122 0.39 10.74 12.97
C ALA A 122 1.35 11.92 12.81
N GLN A 123 2.66 11.69 12.85
CA GLN A 123 3.70 12.72 12.68
C GLN A 123 3.89 13.15 11.23
N LYS A 124 3.46 12.34 10.26
CA LYS A 124 3.60 12.66 8.85
C LYS A 124 2.55 13.69 8.42
N ASP A 125 3.02 14.77 7.83
CA ASP A 125 2.16 15.80 7.29
C ASP A 125 1.52 15.40 5.95
N LYS A 126 0.59 16.22 5.48
CA LYS A 126 -0.09 16.00 4.20
C LYS A 126 0.90 15.89 3.04
N LYS A 127 1.95 16.71 3.05
CA LYS A 127 2.96 16.73 2.00
C LYS A 127 3.71 15.41 1.87
N PHE A 128 3.98 14.73 2.99
CA PHE A 128 4.61 13.41 2.96
C PHE A 128 3.80 12.41 2.13
N TRP A 129 2.48 12.35 2.37
CA TRP A 129 1.58 11.44 1.66
C TRP A 129 1.42 11.82 0.19
N GLU A 130 1.25 13.10 -0.08
CA GLU A 130 1.15 13.62 -1.45
C GLU A 130 2.40 13.34 -2.27
N ASP A 131 3.58 13.61 -1.74
CA ASP A 131 4.85 13.41 -2.42
C ASP A 131 5.07 11.95 -2.79
N GLY A 132 4.68 11.03 -1.92
CA GLY A 132 4.77 9.58 -2.19
C GLY A 132 3.98 9.15 -3.41
N ILE A 133 2.75 9.62 -3.54
CA ILE A 133 1.87 9.28 -4.66
C ILE A 133 2.23 10.07 -5.93
N MET A 134 2.52 11.36 -5.82
CA MET A 134 2.77 12.23 -6.98
C MET A 134 4.08 11.94 -7.71
N LYS A 135 5.02 11.25 -7.06
CA LYS A 135 6.22 10.74 -7.73
C LYS A 135 5.94 9.59 -8.70
N LEU A 136 4.81 8.91 -8.56
CA LEU A 136 4.48 7.76 -9.40
C LEU A 136 4.35 8.09 -10.89
N PRO A 137 3.63 9.15 -11.31
CA PRO A 137 3.59 9.54 -12.73
C PRO A 137 4.97 9.82 -13.32
N GLU A 138 5.84 10.51 -12.59
CA GLU A 138 7.20 10.79 -13.01
C GLU A 138 8.03 9.52 -13.19
N LYS A 139 7.91 8.58 -12.26
CA LYS A 139 8.59 7.27 -12.34
C LYS A 139 8.08 6.44 -13.52
N TRP A 140 6.78 6.43 -13.76
CA TRP A 140 6.19 5.78 -14.92
C TRP A 140 6.68 6.38 -16.24
N GLN A 141 6.82 7.70 -16.30
CA GLN A 141 7.36 8.37 -17.49
C GLN A 141 8.77 7.90 -17.80
N LYS A 142 9.63 7.76 -16.81
CA LYS A 142 10.98 7.20 -16.97
C LYS A 142 10.96 5.76 -17.48
N VAL A 143 10.06 4.92 -16.97
CA VAL A 143 9.89 3.54 -17.46
C VAL A 143 9.54 3.51 -18.94
N VAL A 144 8.65 4.39 -19.38
CA VAL A 144 8.27 4.51 -20.81
C VAL A 144 9.46 4.96 -21.67
N GLU A 145 10.22 5.96 -21.21
CA GLU A 145 11.40 6.48 -21.91
C GLU A 145 12.52 5.46 -22.01
N GLU A 146 12.68 4.61 -21.01
CA GLU A 146 13.71 3.57 -20.94
C GLU A 146 13.22 2.20 -21.46
N ASN A 147 12.10 2.16 -22.19
CA ASN A 147 11.51 0.94 -22.78
C ASN A 147 11.25 -0.19 -21.78
N GLY A 148 10.93 0.16 -20.53
CA GLY A 148 10.64 -0.81 -19.46
C GLY A 148 11.86 -1.36 -18.74
N GLU A 149 13.05 -0.84 -18.97
CA GLU A 149 14.23 -1.16 -18.18
C GLU A 149 14.12 -0.58 -16.78
N TYR A 150 14.85 -1.20 -15.83
CA TYR A 150 14.88 -0.73 -14.45
C TYR A 150 15.37 0.71 -14.36
N VAL A 151 14.58 1.54 -13.69
CA VAL A 151 14.97 2.91 -13.38
C VAL A 151 15.85 2.90 -12.15
N PHE A 152 17.15 2.92 -12.33
CA PHE A 152 18.10 3.14 -11.23
C PHE A 152 18.03 4.61 -10.81
N GLN A 153 17.93 4.80 -9.50
CA GLN A 153 18.03 6.14 -8.93
C GLN A 153 19.48 6.50 -8.67
#